data_ef7e19a871729e8f7b4e41bc94b0905d
#
_entry.id   ef7e19a871729e8f7b4e41bc94b0905d
#
_cell.length_a   1.000
_cell.length_b   1.000
_cell.length_c   1.000
_cell.angle_alpha   90.00
_cell.angle_beta   90.00
_cell.angle_gamma   90.00
#
_symmetry.space_group_name_H-M   'P 1'
#
loop_
_entity.id
_entity.type
_entity.pdbx_description
1 polymer ?
#
loop_
_entity_poly.entity_id
_entity_poly.type
_entity_poly.pdbx_seq_one_letter_code
_entity_poly.pdbx_strand_id
1 'polypeptide(L)'
;MNLEKLFGSKTKVDILKYLLFRRQWVSMRALESELEWTFPAIKKQVESLESANIIEIDKNSTGRSITLKAEVSQLLKELLYFGLKSELINLFSTYEFMIEKYFFGKCFEINLDMDLIVIYKNLEKPQIDKIKESISEIFRWYFIEIVNVVFMSLDEWNKRYRLADRFVLDIMRTRQE
;
A
#
# COMPACT_ATOMS: atom_id res chain seq x y z
N MET A 1 11.80 2.78 -2.88
CA MET A 1 12.22 3.84 -1.90
C MET A 1 12.37 3.22 -0.52
N ASN A 2 13.40 3.59 0.26
CA ASN A 2 13.58 3.05 1.62
C ASN A 2 13.00 4.02 2.66
N LEU A 3 11.77 3.75 3.09
CA LEU A 3 11.04 4.56 4.10
C LEU A 3 11.74 4.56 5.47
N GLU A 4 12.37 3.45 5.86
CA GLU A 4 13.08 3.35 7.15
C GLU A 4 14.26 4.32 7.21
N LYS A 5 15.01 4.43 6.09
CA LYS A 5 16.11 5.42 5.99
C LYS A 5 15.60 6.84 6.01
N LEU A 6 14.45 7.09 5.36
CA LEU A 6 13.85 8.43 5.32
C LEU A 6 13.37 8.89 6.71
N PHE A 7 12.68 8.03 7.44
CA PHE A 7 12.14 8.35 8.77
C PHE A 7 13.09 8.01 9.94
N GLY A 8 14.22 7.35 9.66
CA GLY A 8 15.25 7.02 10.65
C GLY A 8 14.86 5.91 11.63
N SER A 9 13.71 5.25 11.47
CA SER A 9 13.23 4.18 12.36
C SER A 9 12.16 3.33 11.71
N LYS A 10 12.32 2.00 11.74
CA LYS A 10 11.29 1.06 11.30
C LYS A 10 10.01 1.19 12.11
N THR A 11 10.11 1.25 13.45
CA THR A 11 8.95 1.43 14.35
C THR A 11 8.16 2.70 14.00
N LYS A 12 8.85 3.80 13.64
CA LYS A 12 8.19 5.05 13.22
C LYS A 12 7.40 4.86 11.93
N VAL A 13 7.98 4.18 10.94
CA VAL A 13 7.32 3.85 9.67
C VAL A 13 6.10 2.96 9.90
N ASP A 14 6.22 1.93 10.75
CA ASP A 14 5.11 1.03 11.04
C ASP A 14 3.95 1.77 11.74
N ILE A 15 4.24 2.68 12.69
CA ILE A 15 3.22 3.53 13.32
C ILE A 15 2.49 4.39 12.26
N LEU A 16 3.23 5.04 11.35
CA LEU A 16 2.65 5.89 10.32
C LEU A 16 1.78 5.09 9.33
N LYS A 17 2.28 3.92 8.88
CA LYS A 17 1.50 3.00 8.03
C LYS A 17 0.22 2.55 8.73
N TYR A 18 0.31 2.15 10.01
CA TYR A 18 -0.83 1.71 10.79
C TYR A 18 -1.90 2.79 10.93
N LEU A 19 -1.50 4.01 11.31
CA LEU A 19 -2.42 5.14 11.45
C LEU A 19 -3.08 5.54 10.13
N LEU A 20 -2.39 5.36 9.00
CA LEU A 20 -2.92 5.74 7.70
C LEU A 20 -3.84 4.69 7.08
N PHE A 21 -3.46 3.41 7.16
CA PHE A 21 -4.11 2.34 6.41
C PHE A 21 -5.01 1.43 7.25
N ARG A 22 -4.77 1.36 8.58
CA ARG A 22 -5.52 0.45 9.46
C ARG A 22 -6.53 1.16 10.34
N ARG A 23 -6.09 2.17 11.11
CA ARG A 23 -6.95 2.93 12.04
C ARG A 23 -6.49 4.37 12.14
N GLN A 24 -7.41 5.31 11.96
CA GLN A 24 -7.13 6.74 12.08
C GLN A 24 -6.82 7.19 13.52
N TRP A 25 -7.23 6.41 14.51
CA TRP A 25 -6.95 6.68 15.93
C TRP A 25 -6.62 5.39 16.68
N VAL A 26 -5.66 5.45 17.60
CA VAL A 26 -5.17 4.26 18.31
C VAL A 26 -4.53 4.63 19.65
N SER A 27 -4.58 3.76 20.66
CA SER A 27 -3.82 3.91 21.89
C SER A 27 -2.39 3.36 21.77
N MET A 28 -1.45 3.83 22.64
CA MET A 28 -0.09 3.28 22.65
C MET A 28 -0.05 1.77 22.94
N ARG A 29 -0.95 1.26 23.79
CA ARG A 29 -1.04 -0.19 24.09
C ARG A 29 -1.55 -0.99 22.90
N ALA A 30 -2.49 -0.43 22.14
CA ALA A 30 -2.95 -1.09 20.91
C ALA A 30 -1.84 -1.12 19.85
N LEU A 31 -1.05 -0.04 19.71
CA LEU A 31 0.12 -0.05 18.84
C LEU A 31 1.18 -1.09 19.27
N GLU A 32 1.43 -1.22 20.57
CA GLU A 32 2.33 -2.24 21.11
C GLU A 32 1.88 -3.65 20.71
N SER A 33 0.60 -3.96 20.93
CA SER A 33 0.03 -5.28 20.61
C SER A 33 -0.03 -5.57 19.11
N GLU A 34 -0.41 -4.59 18.29
CA GLU A 34 -0.65 -4.78 16.86
C GLU A 34 0.65 -4.77 16.02
N LEU A 35 1.63 -3.98 16.47
CA LEU A 35 2.92 -3.84 15.77
C LEU A 35 4.02 -4.75 16.32
N GLU A 36 3.75 -5.47 17.41
CA GLU A 36 4.71 -6.36 18.07
C GLU A 36 6.02 -5.65 18.50
N TRP A 37 5.95 -4.33 18.74
CA TRP A 37 7.05 -3.54 19.28
C TRP A 37 6.91 -3.35 20.78
N THR A 38 8.03 -3.22 21.49
CA THR A 38 8.00 -2.93 22.95
C THR A 38 7.40 -1.55 23.23
N PHE A 39 6.68 -1.42 24.36
CA PHE A 39 6.08 -0.15 24.77
C PHE A 39 7.08 1.03 24.82
N PRO A 40 8.31 0.89 25.34
CA PRO A 40 9.30 1.97 25.30
C PRO A 40 9.66 2.39 23.86
N ALA A 41 9.74 1.46 22.90
CA ALA A 41 10.03 1.75 21.50
C ALA A 41 8.87 2.55 20.88
N ILE A 42 7.63 2.10 21.08
CA ILE A 42 6.42 2.81 20.63
C ILE A 42 6.39 4.23 21.25
N LYS A 43 6.52 4.36 22.57
CA LYS A 43 6.48 5.63 23.27
C LYS A 43 7.51 6.63 22.70
N LYS A 44 8.77 6.20 22.56
CA LYS A 44 9.84 7.03 22.00
C LYS A 44 9.50 7.56 20.60
N GLN A 45 8.93 6.71 19.71
CA GLN A 45 8.61 7.14 18.36
C GLN A 45 7.35 8.00 18.30
N VAL A 46 6.35 7.73 19.14
CA VAL A 46 5.16 8.56 19.27
C VAL A 46 5.54 9.95 19.76
N GLU A 47 6.36 10.08 20.80
CA GLU A 47 6.87 11.38 21.30
C GLU A 47 7.68 12.12 20.20
N SER A 48 8.47 11.40 19.43
CA SER A 48 9.21 11.98 18.30
C SER A 48 8.29 12.47 17.18
N LEU A 49 7.21 11.75 16.85
CA LEU A 49 6.23 12.14 15.84
C LEU A 49 5.38 13.33 16.30
N GLU A 50 5.03 13.36 17.60
CA GLU A 50 4.30 14.49 18.22
C GLU A 50 5.17 15.76 18.20
N SER A 51 6.44 15.67 18.61
CA SER A 51 7.38 16.80 18.58
C SER A 51 7.65 17.33 17.16
N ALA A 52 7.59 16.46 16.14
CA ALA A 52 7.66 16.82 14.73
C ALA A 52 6.33 17.35 14.14
N ASN A 53 5.29 17.48 14.97
CA ASN A 53 3.97 17.96 14.58
C ASN A 53 3.26 17.10 13.52
N ILE A 54 3.58 15.81 13.46
CA ILE A 54 3.00 14.83 12.50
C ILE A 54 1.73 14.20 13.06
N ILE A 55 1.73 13.91 14.36
CA ILE A 55 0.60 13.34 15.07
C ILE A 55 0.15 14.26 16.21
N GLU A 56 -1.04 14.01 16.69
CA GLU A 56 -1.57 14.59 17.92
C GLU A 56 -1.99 13.51 18.90
N ILE A 57 -1.84 13.82 20.20
CA ILE A 57 -2.24 12.93 21.29
C ILE A 57 -3.38 13.60 22.03
N ASP A 58 -4.59 13.09 21.85
CA ASP A 58 -5.76 13.54 22.60
C ASP A 58 -5.87 12.77 23.92
N LYS A 59 -6.06 13.52 25.01
CA LYS A 59 -6.23 12.99 26.38
C LYS A 59 -7.71 13.03 26.75
N ASN A 60 -8.42 11.98 26.43
CA ASN A 60 -9.83 11.83 26.79
C ASN A 60 -9.98 11.10 28.14
N SER A 61 -11.19 11.15 28.73
CA SER A 61 -11.54 10.43 29.98
C SER A 61 -11.32 8.91 29.90
N THR A 62 -11.29 8.34 28.68
CA THR A 62 -11.09 6.91 28.40
C THR A 62 -9.64 6.53 28.07
N GLY A 63 -8.72 7.50 27.98
CA GLY A 63 -7.30 7.24 27.69
C GLY A 63 -6.66 8.26 26.73
N ARG A 64 -5.49 7.89 26.21
CA ARG A 64 -4.77 8.71 25.22
C ARG A 64 -4.97 8.08 23.85
N SER A 65 -5.53 8.82 22.90
CA SER A 65 -5.63 8.44 21.50
C SER A 65 -4.62 9.19 20.64
N ILE A 66 -3.99 8.49 19.73
CA ILE A 66 -2.99 8.99 18.79
C ILE A 66 -3.65 9.06 17.43
N THR A 67 -3.55 10.20 16.77
CA THR A 67 -4.10 10.45 15.43
C THR A 67 -3.09 11.15 14.53
N LEU A 68 -3.18 10.95 13.22
CA LEU A 68 -2.43 11.77 12.27
C LEU A 68 -3.08 13.16 12.16
N LYS A 69 -2.25 14.20 12.08
CA LYS A 69 -2.76 15.53 11.77
C LYS A 69 -3.28 15.61 10.34
N ALA A 70 -4.44 16.25 10.17
CA ALA A 70 -5.11 16.34 8.88
C ALA A 70 -4.22 16.97 7.80
N GLU A 71 -3.46 18.01 8.15
CA GLU A 71 -2.59 18.74 7.22
C GLU A 71 -1.44 17.88 6.68
N VAL A 72 -1.01 16.87 7.45
CA VAL A 72 0.12 16.00 7.10
C VAL A 72 -0.35 14.69 6.48
N SER A 73 -1.59 14.29 6.78
CA SER A 73 -2.14 12.98 6.40
C SER A 73 -2.08 12.73 4.89
N GLN A 74 -2.47 13.73 4.08
CA GLN A 74 -2.47 13.58 2.62
C GLN A 74 -1.06 13.42 2.05
N LEU A 75 -0.10 14.23 2.51
CA LEU A 75 1.30 14.15 2.07
C LEU A 75 1.94 12.81 2.45
N LEU A 76 1.66 12.34 3.68
CA LEU A 76 2.12 11.02 4.13
C LEU A 76 1.50 9.89 3.31
N LYS A 77 0.23 10.00 2.97
CA LYS A 77 -0.47 9.03 2.13
C LYS A 77 0.18 8.92 0.75
N GLU A 78 0.44 10.03 0.08
CA GLU A 78 1.13 10.06 -1.20
C GLU A 78 2.53 9.45 -1.12
N LEU A 79 3.30 9.80 -0.07
CA LEU A 79 4.63 9.25 0.16
C LEU A 79 4.62 7.74 0.40
N LEU A 80 3.68 7.24 1.22
CA LEU A 80 3.56 5.81 1.51
C LEU A 80 3.06 5.04 0.29
N TYR A 81 2.13 5.58 -0.50
CA TYR A 81 1.72 4.99 -1.77
C TYR A 81 2.86 4.97 -2.79
N PHE A 82 3.69 6.00 -2.84
CA PHE A 82 4.89 5.97 -3.68
C PHE A 82 5.83 4.84 -3.24
N GLY A 83 6.01 4.64 -1.93
CA GLY A 83 6.78 3.52 -1.39
C GLY A 83 6.20 2.16 -1.80
N LEU A 84 4.90 1.96 -1.60
CA LEU A 84 4.18 0.75 -1.98
C LEU A 84 4.30 0.46 -3.49
N LYS A 85 4.05 1.47 -4.36
CA LYS A 85 4.25 1.34 -5.80
C LYS A 85 5.67 0.94 -6.16
N SER A 86 6.67 1.54 -5.50
CA SER A 86 8.09 1.23 -5.72
C SER A 86 8.42 -0.23 -5.41
N GLU A 87 7.86 -0.80 -4.34
CA GLU A 87 8.06 -2.20 -3.97
C GLU A 87 7.39 -3.15 -4.97
N LEU A 88 6.18 -2.83 -5.43
CA LEU A 88 5.48 -3.59 -6.47
C LEU A 88 6.22 -3.53 -7.81
N ILE A 89 6.74 -2.38 -8.21
CA ILE A 89 7.55 -2.22 -9.42
C ILE A 89 8.82 -3.07 -9.32
N ASN A 90 9.51 -3.08 -8.17
CA ASN A 90 10.67 -3.93 -7.96
C ASN A 90 10.33 -5.42 -8.06
N LEU A 91 9.19 -5.85 -7.50
CA LEU A 91 8.71 -7.22 -7.67
C LEU A 91 8.50 -7.53 -9.16
N PHE A 92 7.79 -6.68 -9.90
CA PHE A 92 7.52 -6.90 -11.32
C PHE A 92 8.79 -6.90 -12.18
N SER A 93 9.79 -6.11 -11.83
CA SER A 93 11.10 -6.11 -12.49
C SER A 93 11.80 -7.46 -12.40
N THR A 94 11.54 -8.27 -11.35
CA THR A 94 12.08 -9.63 -11.26
C THR A 94 11.44 -10.60 -12.27
N TYR A 95 10.31 -10.20 -12.87
CA TYR A 95 9.56 -10.95 -13.87
C TYR A 95 9.44 -10.19 -15.20
N GLU A 96 10.41 -9.32 -15.52
CA GLU A 96 10.37 -8.39 -16.67
C GLU A 96 10.04 -9.07 -18.01
N PHE A 97 10.56 -10.29 -18.26
CA PHE A 97 10.27 -11.04 -19.47
C PHE A 97 8.91 -11.73 -19.49
N MET A 98 8.25 -11.81 -18.36
CA MET A 98 6.96 -12.52 -18.19
C MET A 98 5.80 -11.55 -17.96
N ILE A 99 6.04 -10.40 -17.33
CA ILE A 99 5.03 -9.36 -17.12
C ILE A 99 5.19 -8.28 -18.20
N GLU A 100 4.16 -8.14 -19.03
CA GLU A 100 4.15 -7.18 -20.13
C GLU A 100 3.76 -5.77 -19.68
N LYS A 101 2.73 -5.68 -18.84
CA LYS A 101 2.17 -4.42 -18.34
C LYS A 101 1.54 -4.64 -16.97
N TYR A 102 1.46 -3.57 -16.21
CA TYR A 102 0.66 -3.52 -14.98
C TYR A 102 -0.01 -2.16 -14.84
N PHE A 103 -1.12 -2.12 -14.12
CA PHE A 103 -1.90 -0.92 -13.88
C PHE A 103 -2.28 -0.88 -12.40
N PHE A 104 -2.01 0.25 -11.78
CA PHE A 104 -2.47 0.54 -10.44
C PHE A 104 -3.92 1.04 -10.51
N GLY A 105 -4.72 0.74 -9.50
CA GLY A 105 -6.13 1.02 -9.51
C GLY A 105 -6.63 1.62 -8.19
N LYS A 106 -7.79 1.14 -7.73
CA LYS A 106 -8.59 1.76 -6.67
C LYS A 106 -7.83 2.09 -5.39
N CYS A 107 -7.01 1.18 -4.88
CA CYS A 107 -6.28 1.45 -3.64
C CYS A 107 -5.25 2.59 -3.78
N PHE A 108 -4.88 2.97 -5.00
CA PHE A 108 -4.00 4.08 -5.32
C PHE A 108 -4.77 5.35 -5.77
N GLU A 109 -6.07 5.43 -5.42
CA GLU A 109 -6.97 6.54 -5.76
C GLU A 109 -7.23 6.70 -7.27
N ILE A 110 -6.95 5.65 -8.06
CA ILE A 110 -7.28 5.59 -9.48
C ILE A 110 -8.69 5.01 -9.62
N ASN A 111 -9.54 5.63 -10.43
CA ASN A 111 -10.93 5.25 -10.63
C ASN A 111 -11.06 3.95 -11.45
N LEU A 112 -10.69 2.83 -10.83
CA LEU A 112 -10.85 1.47 -11.32
C LEU A 112 -11.44 0.60 -10.22
N ASP A 113 -12.20 -0.43 -10.56
CA ASP A 113 -12.80 -1.36 -9.59
C ASP A 113 -11.77 -2.30 -8.94
N MET A 114 -10.61 -2.48 -9.58
CA MET A 114 -9.51 -3.34 -9.12
C MET A 114 -8.39 -2.50 -8.52
N ASP A 115 -7.61 -3.08 -7.60
CA ASP A 115 -6.46 -2.41 -6.99
C ASP A 115 -5.21 -2.55 -7.85
N LEU A 116 -5.06 -3.68 -8.55
CA LEU A 116 -3.92 -3.97 -9.38
C LEU A 116 -4.33 -4.89 -10.55
N ILE A 117 -3.83 -4.59 -11.74
CA ILE A 117 -4.01 -5.41 -12.92
C ILE A 117 -2.64 -5.75 -13.48
N VAL A 118 -2.39 -7.04 -13.71
CA VAL A 118 -1.11 -7.55 -14.24
C VAL A 118 -1.38 -8.30 -15.55
N ILE A 119 -0.81 -7.80 -16.63
CA ILE A 119 -0.86 -8.42 -17.96
C ILE A 119 0.42 -9.20 -18.18
N TYR A 120 0.30 -10.49 -18.41
CA TYR A 120 1.45 -11.37 -18.50
C TYR A 120 1.52 -12.12 -19.84
N LYS A 121 2.76 -12.52 -20.20
CA LYS A 121 3.09 -13.52 -21.21
C LYS A 121 3.55 -14.78 -20.48
N ASN A 122 3.34 -15.95 -21.02
CA ASN A 122 4.02 -17.21 -20.65
C ASN A 122 4.20 -17.46 -19.13
N LEU A 123 3.24 -17.07 -18.29
CA LEU A 123 3.22 -17.42 -16.87
C LEU A 123 2.36 -18.67 -16.65
N GLU A 124 2.91 -19.67 -15.98
CA GLU A 124 2.18 -20.83 -15.52
C GLU A 124 1.45 -20.54 -14.19
N LYS A 125 0.42 -21.31 -13.91
CA LYS A 125 -0.39 -21.13 -12.70
C LYS A 125 0.42 -21.05 -11.40
N PRO A 126 1.43 -21.93 -11.15
CA PRO A 126 2.24 -21.84 -9.92
C PRO A 126 3.02 -20.52 -9.81
N GLN A 127 3.49 -19.97 -10.94
CA GLN A 127 4.20 -18.68 -10.96
C GLN A 127 3.23 -17.53 -10.66
N ILE A 128 2.03 -17.55 -11.24
CA ILE A 128 0.98 -16.57 -10.95
C ILE A 128 0.63 -16.59 -9.46
N ASP A 129 0.45 -17.78 -8.87
CA ASP A 129 0.10 -17.93 -7.46
C ASP A 129 1.23 -17.38 -6.56
N LYS A 130 2.49 -17.63 -6.89
CA LYS A 130 3.66 -17.08 -6.19
C LYS A 130 3.71 -15.55 -6.26
N ILE A 131 3.46 -14.98 -7.44
CA ILE A 131 3.43 -13.51 -7.61
C ILE A 131 2.27 -12.91 -6.81
N LYS A 132 1.09 -13.53 -6.80
CA LYS A 132 -0.06 -13.11 -5.98
C LYS A 132 0.28 -13.09 -4.50
N GLU A 133 0.95 -14.14 -4.01
CA GLU A 133 1.38 -14.22 -2.62
C GLU A 133 2.34 -13.08 -2.27
N SER A 134 3.37 -12.86 -3.10
CA SER A 134 4.32 -11.76 -2.92
C SER A 134 3.64 -10.38 -2.96
N ILE A 135 2.68 -10.16 -3.85
CA ILE A 135 1.86 -8.94 -3.88
C ILE A 135 1.09 -8.79 -2.56
N SER A 136 0.41 -9.85 -2.11
CA SER A 136 -0.36 -9.84 -0.86
C SER A 136 0.53 -9.56 0.36
N GLU A 137 1.75 -10.09 0.38
CA GLU A 137 2.74 -9.79 1.42
C GLU A 137 3.13 -8.32 1.43
N ILE A 138 3.45 -7.74 0.26
CA ILE A 138 3.77 -6.31 0.14
C ILE A 138 2.62 -5.46 0.68
N PHE A 139 1.37 -5.75 0.31
CA PHE A 139 0.21 -5.00 0.81
C PHE A 139 0.02 -5.17 2.32
N ARG A 140 0.21 -6.38 2.87
CA ARG A 140 0.16 -6.64 4.33
C ARG A 140 1.19 -5.82 5.10
N TRP A 141 2.38 -5.59 4.56
CA TRP A 141 3.39 -4.70 5.14
C TRP A 141 2.92 -3.24 5.24
N TYR A 142 1.86 -2.87 4.51
CA TYR A 142 1.19 -1.57 4.61
C TYR A 142 -0.15 -1.66 5.35
N PHE A 143 -0.42 -2.75 6.07
CA PHE A 143 -1.68 -3.01 6.79
C PHE A 143 -2.93 -3.00 5.89
N ILE A 144 -2.75 -3.30 4.60
CA ILE A 144 -3.84 -3.48 3.63
C ILE A 144 -4.08 -4.98 3.47
N GLU A 145 -5.17 -5.48 4.08
CA GLU A 145 -5.46 -6.93 4.14
C GLU A 145 -6.13 -7.47 2.88
N ILE A 146 -6.99 -6.66 2.29
CA ILE A 146 -7.78 -7.08 1.12
C ILE A 146 -7.30 -6.29 -0.08
N VAL A 147 -6.83 -7.00 -1.10
CA VAL A 147 -6.41 -6.44 -2.37
C VAL A 147 -6.99 -7.23 -3.52
N ASN A 148 -7.64 -6.55 -4.45
CA ASN A 148 -8.21 -7.13 -5.66
C ASN A 148 -7.21 -7.05 -6.81
N VAL A 149 -6.57 -8.19 -7.11
CA VAL A 149 -5.57 -8.30 -8.19
C VAL A 149 -6.13 -9.12 -9.33
N VAL A 150 -6.14 -8.55 -10.52
CA VAL A 150 -6.50 -9.24 -11.76
C VAL A 150 -5.23 -9.63 -12.52
N PHE A 151 -5.10 -10.92 -12.83
CA PHE A 151 -4.09 -11.43 -13.73
C PHE A 151 -4.76 -11.81 -15.06
N MET A 152 -4.26 -11.28 -16.16
CA MET A 152 -4.78 -11.51 -17.49
C MET A 152 -3.64 -11.83 -18.45
N SER A 153 -3.80 -12.85 -19.28
CA SER A 153 -2.81 -13.12 -20.34
C SER A 153 -2.84 -12.02 -21.41
N LEU A 154 -1.71 -11.81 -22.07
CA LEU A 154 -1.60 -10.83 -23.15
C LEU A 154 -2.58 -11.14 -24.29
N ASP A 155 -2.83 -12.42 -24.55
CA ASP A 155 -3.78 -12.84 -25.61
C ASP A 155 -5.22 -12.48 -25.23
N GLU A 156 -5.60 -12.71 -23.97
CA GLU A 156 -6.91 -12.31 -23.47
C GLU A 156 -7.07 -10.77 -23.49
N TRP A 157 -6.04 -10.03 -23.03
CA TRP A 157 -6.00 -8.58 -23.11
C TRP A 157 -6.23 -8.09 -24.54
N ASN A 158 -5.48 -8.61 -25.51
CA ASN A 158 -5.57 -8.23 -26.91
C ASN A 158 -6.93 -8.59 -27.53
N LYS A 159 -7.49 -9.75 -27.16
CA LYS A 159 -8.83 -10.15 -27.59
C LYS A 159 -9.90 -9.20 -27.04
N ARG A 160 -9.88 -8.88 -25.76
CA ARG A 160 -10.82 -7.96 -25.13
C ARG A 160 -10.69 -6.54 -25.70
N TYR A 161 -9.47 -6.08 -25.94
CA TYR A 161 -9.22 -4.78 -26.56
C TYR A 161 -9.85 -4.68 -27.96
N ARG A 162 -9.66 -5.71 -28.81
CA ARG A 162 -10.27 -5.77 -30.17
C ARG A 162 -11.80 -5.80 -30.14
N LEU A 163 -12.38 -6.36 -29.09
CA LEU A 163 -13.84 -6.43 -28.89
C LEU A 163 -14.39 -5.16 -28.23
N ALA A 164 -13.57 -4.15 -28.00
CA ALA A 164 -13.93 -2.91 -27.27
C ALA A 164 -14.57 -3.21 -25.89
N ASP A 165 -14.04 -4.23 -25.19
CA ASP A 165 -14.50 -4.60 -23.86
C ASP A 165 -14.41 -3.43 -22.88
N ARG A 166 -15.49 -3.16 -22.17
CA ARG A 166 -15.61 -2.00 -21.28
C ARG A 166 -14.51 -1.96 -20.21
N PHE A 167 -14.17 -3.08 -19.61
CA PHE A 167 -13.12 -3.17 -18.59
C PHE A 167 -11.76 -2.71 -19.13
N VAL A 168 -11.37 -3.17 -20.33
CA VAL A 168 -10.11 -2.77 -20.97
C VAL A 168 -10.14 -1.29 -21.37
N LEU A 169 -11.26 -0.81 -21.89
CA LEU A 169 -11.42 0.60 -22.26
C LEU A 169 -11.33 1.54 -21.04
N ASP A 170 -11.92 1.16 -19.91
CA ASP A 170 -11.85 1.95 -18.68
C ASP A 170 -10.40 2.03 -18.15
N ILE A 171 -9.63 0.94 -18.21
CA ILE A 171 -8.19 0.96 -17.87
C ILE A 171 -7.40 1.88 -18.81
N MET A 172 -7.70 1.85 -20.12
CA MET A 172 -7.00 2.69 -21.09
C MET A 172 -7.31 4.19 -20.92
N ARG A 173 -8.51 4.54 -20.49
CA ARG A 173 -8.92 5.92 -20.20
C ARG A 173 -8.18 6.50 -18.99
N THR A 174 -8.04 5.73 -17.91
CA THR A 174 -7.34 6.18 -16.69
C THR A 174 -5.84 6.43 -16.90
N ARG A 175 -5.26 5.93 -18.00
CA ARG A 175 -3.85 6.14 -18.34
C ARG A 175 -3.58 7.46 -19.07
N GLN A 176 -4.63 8.16 -19.50
CA GLN A 176 -4.52 9.41 -20.26
C GLN A 176 -4.63 10.66 -19.39
N GLU A 177 -4.91 10.47 -18.07
CA GLU A 177 -4.89 11.52 -17.07
C GLU A 177 -3.59 11.43 -16.22
#